data_835df7b135455c7d8030e4b86fd32748
#
_entry.id   835df7b135455c7d8030e4b86fd32748
#
_cell.length_a   1.000
_cell.length_b   1.000
_cell.length_c   1.000
_cell.angle_alpha   90.00
_cell.angle_beta   90.00
_cell.angle_gamma   90.00
#
_symmetry.space_group_name_H-M   'P 1'
#
loop_
_entity.id
_entity.type
_entity.pdbx_description
1 polymer ?
#
loop_
_entity_poly.entity_id
_entity_poly.type
_entity_poly.pdbx_seq_one_letter_code
_entity_poly.pdbx_strand_id
1 'polypeptide(L)'
;MAFGGTATILAEKNINRQRYNLVFLLLVITMFGIGFTTLYSSSTHYGSILFGEPLYFVLNQAKHFVFSLIVMSLFAFVDFRIIRRLLPFGMLISLILCLMTFIPYLSKESHGAVRWVNIAGKVMFQPSEFVKLIMIIFIANFFAKNGGKFDKPFLSVLMPFFVVALFVLLIYFENDFSS
;
A
#
# COMPACT_ATOMS: atom_id res chain seq x y z
N MET A 1 14.04 -45.55 -12.23
CA MET A 1 13.07 -45.32 -11.13
C MET A 1 13.19 -43.93 -10.43
N ALA A 2 13.55 -42.85 -11.13
CA ALA A 2 13.78 -41.52 -10.51
C ALA A 2 12.70 -40.46 -10.82
N PHE A 3 11.69 -40.77 -11.63
CA PHE A 3 10.67 -39.79 -12.03
C PHE A 3 9.52 -39.60 -11.03
N GLY A 4 9.35 -40.48 -10.04
CA GLY A 4 8.28 -40.39 -9.05
C GLY A 4 8.55 -39.38 -7.95
N GLY A 5 9.80 -39.14 -7.56
CA GLY A 5 10.17 -38.29 -6.45
C GLY A 5 10.00 -36.79 -6.73
N THR A 6 10.27 -36.34 -7.95
CA THR A 6 10.13 -34.93 -8.33
C THR A 6 8.68 -34.51 -8.45
N ALA A 7 7.80 -35.38 -8.96
CA ALA A 7 6.37 -35.11 -9.07
C ALA A 7 5.69 -35.01 -7.70
N THR A 8 6.05 -35.85 -6.75
CA THR A 8 5.53 -35.78 -5.37
C THR A 8 5.99 -34.53 -4.63
N ILE A 9 7.26 -34.14 -4.76
CA ILE A 9 7.80 -32.90 -4.16
C ILE A 9 7.11 -31.66 -4.72
N LEU A 10 6.85 -31.60 -6.04
CA LEU A 10 6.15 -30.48 -6.67
C LEU A 10 4.69 -30.44 -6.26
N ALA A 11 4.01 -31.58 -6.13
CA ALA A 11 2.63 -31.65 -5.65
C ALA A 11 2.53 -31.18 -4.18
N GLU A 12 3.42 -31.63 -3.32
CA GLU A 12 3.47 -31.23 -1.91
C GLU A 12 3.78 -29.73 -1.76
N LYS A 13 4.68 -29.17 -2.57
CA LYS A 13 4.97 -27.73 -2.60
C LYS A 13 3.76 -26.91 -3.04
N ASN A 14 2.99 -27.39 -4.02
CA ASN A 14 1.76 -26.73 -4.46
C ASN A 14 0.65 -26.76 -3.40
N ILE A 15 0.45 -27.89 -2.74
CA ILE A 15 -0.53 -28.04 -1.65
C ILE A 15 -0.19 -27.11 -0.49
N ASN A 16 1.06 -27.06 -0.09
CA ASN A 16 1.51 -26.16 0.97
C ASN A 16 1.31 -24.68 0.58
N ARG A 17 1.65 -24.30 -0.65
CA ARG A 17 1.44 -22.94 -1.15
C ARG A 17 -0.05 -22.54 -1.14
N GLN A 18 -0.94 -23.44 -1.53
CA GLN A 18 -2.39 -23.19 -1.48
C GLN A 18 -2.89 -23.04 -0.04
N ARG A 19 -2.40 -23.83 0.90
CA ARG A 19 -2.74 -23.72 2.32
C ARG A 19 -2.32 -22.39 2.91
N TYR A 20 -1.10 -21.92 2.63
CA TYR A 20 -0.64 -20.59 3.09
C TYR A 20 -1.49 -19.46 2.52
N ASN A 21 -1.86 -19.53 1.24
CA ASN A 21 -2.73 -18.53 0.63
C ASN A 21 -4.12 -18.50 1.28
N LEU A 22 -4.68 -19.66 1.62
CA LEU A 22 -5.98 -19.79 2.26
C LEU A 22 -5.96 -19.28 3.71
N VAL A 23 -4.92 -19.61 4.48
CA VAL A 23 -4.72 -19.10 5.84
C VAL A 23 -4.59 -17.57 5.82
N PHE A 24 -3.81 -17.03 4.89
CA PHE A 24 -3.67 -15.58 4.72
C PHE A 24 -5.01 -14.92 4.41
N LEU A 25 -5.79 -15.49 3.49
CA LEU A 25 -7.12 -14.98 3.13
C LEU A 25 -8.07 -14.99 4.33
N LEU A 26 -8.08 -16.08 5.09
CA LEU A 26 -8.90 -16.21 6.31
C LEU A 26 -8.51 -15.18 7.37
N LEU A 27 -7.22 -14.92 7.56
CA LEU A 27 -6.75 -13.90 8.47
C LEU A 27 -7.21 -12.50 8.04
N VAL A 28 -7.13 -12.17 6.76
CA VAL A 28 -7.60 -10.88 6.22
C VAL A 28 -9.10 -10.72 6.44
N ILE A 29 -9.90 -11.74 6.14
CA ILE A 29 -11.37 -11.72 6.35
C ILE A 29 -11.70 -11.56 7.84
N THR A 30 -11.01 -12.28 8.71
CA THR A 30 -11.21 -12.19 10.16
C THR A 30 -10.87 -10.80 10.69
N MET A 31 -9.73 -10.24 10.30
CA MET A 31 -9.33 -8.88 10.67
C MET A 31 -10.32 -7.83 10.18
N PHE A 32 -10.80 -8.00 8.94
CA PHE A 32 -11.84 -7.13 8.39
C PHE A 32 -13.14 -7.23 9.19
N GLY A 33 -13.59 -8.43 9.53
CA GLY A 33 -14.80 -8.67 10.34
C GLY A 33 -14.70 -8.01 11.73
N ILE A 34 -13.57 -8.18 12.42
CA ILE A 34 -13.31 -7.54 13.71
C ILE A 34 -13.31 -6.00 13.56
N GLY A 35 -12.61 -5.46 12.56
CA GLY A 35 -12.57 -4.02 12.30
C GLY A 35 -13.95 -3.44 11.98
N PHE A 36 -14.77 -4.16 11.22
CA PHE A 36 -16.10 -3.72 10.86
C PHE A 36 -17.07 -3.72 12.06
N THR A 37 -17.03 -4.76 12.91
CA THR A 37 -17.83 -4.81 14.14
C THR A 37 -17.41 -3.74 15.15
N THR A 38 -16.10 -3.48 15.29
CA THR A 38 -15.58 -2.42 16.15
C THR A 38 -16.02 -1.04 15.64
N LEU A 39 -15.94 -0.81 14.32
CA LEU A 39 -16.42 0.43 13.71
C LEU A 39 -17.92 0.63 13.97
N TYR A 40 -18.74 -0.41 13.78
CA TYR A 40 -20.16 -0.35 14.07
C TYR A 40 -20.43 0.05 15.53
N SER A 41 -19.78 -0.62 16.49
CA SER A 41 -19.97 -0.36 17.90
C SER A 41 -19.55 1.05 18.32
N SER A 42 -18.43 1.56 17.79
CA SER A 42 -17.87 2.86 18.20
C SER A 42 -18.48 4.05 17.47
N SER A 43 -18.96 3.88 16.22
CA SER A 43 -19.36 5.00 15.38
C SER A 43 -20.87 5.28 15.32
N THR A 44 -21.72 4.38 15.82
CA THR A 44 -23.19 4.56 15.80
C THR A 44 -23.64 5.82 16.55
N HIS A 45 -23.04 6.11 17.70
CA HIS A 45 -23.37 7.30 18.49
C HIS A 45 -22.93 8.59 17.79
N TYR A 46 -21.70 8.62 17.27
CA TYR A 46 -21.20 9.77 16.52
C TYR A 46 -21.94 9.99 15.20
N GLY A 47 -22.31 8.93 14.50
CA GLY A 47 -23.08 8.98 13.26
C GLY A 47 -24.46 9.63 13.47
N SER A 48 -25.16 9.27 14.55
CA SER A 48 -26.45 9.84 14.88
C SER A 48 -26.37 11.33 15.26
N ILE A 49 -25.33 11.75 15.97
CA ILE A 49 -25.15 13.15 16.39
C ILE A 49 -24.73 14.06 15.22
N LEU A 50 -23.75 13.62 14.42
CA LEU A 50 -23.13 14.47 13.39
C LEU A 50 -23.91 14.47 12.07
N PHE A 51 -24.52 13.36 11.71
CA PHE A 51 -25.14 13.16 10.39
C PHE A 51 -26.63 12.74 10.47
N GLY A 52 -27.17 12.54 11.68
CA GLY A 52 -28.54 12.06 11.85
C GLY A 52 -28.74 10.58 11.50
N GLU A 53 -27.69 9.88 11.07
CA GLU A 53 -27.73 8.49 10.63
C GLU A 53 -26.73 7.63 11.42
N PRO A 54 -27.19 6.67 12.24
CA PRO A 54 -26.31 5.81 13.04
C PRO A 54 -25.33 4.97 12.20
N LEU A 55 -25.72 4.61 10.99
CA LEU A 55 -24.95 3.74 10.09
C LEU A 55 -24.06 4.50 9.08
N TYR A 56 -24.00 5.82 9.15
CA TYR A 56 -23.28 6.66 8.18
C TYR A 56 -21.83 6.18 7.93
N PHE A 57 -21.06 5.99 9.00
CA PHE A 57 -19.66 5.56 8.89
C PHE A 57 -19.53 4.13 8.38
N VAL A 58 -20.42 3.25 8.82
CA VAL A 58 -20.45 1.83 8.41
C VAL A 58 -20.74 1.70 6.92
N LEU A 59 -21.73 2.43 6.42
CA LEU A 59 -22.07 2.43 4.99
C LEU A 59 -20.96 3.01 4.13
N ASN A 60 -20.30 4.07 4.59
CA ASN A 60 -19.15 4.62 3.88
C ASN A 60 -17.98 3.62 3.85
N GLN A 61 -17.69 2.96 4.97
CA GLN A 61 -16.66 1.92 5.01
C GLN A 61 -16.99 0.74 4.08
N ALA A 62 -18.26 0.33 4.02
CA ALA A 62 -18.71 -0.72 3.10
C ALA A 62 -18.50 -0.33 1.63
N LYS A 63 -18.81 0.93 1.25
CA LYS A 63 -18.53 1.46 -0.11
C LYS A 63 -17.04 1.41 -0.44
N HIS A 64 -16.18 1.86 0.49
CA HIS A 64 -14.73 1.81 0.30
C HIS A 64 -14.21 0.38 0.20
N PHE A 65 -14.78 -0.54 0.97
CA PHE A 65 -14.43 -1.96 0.90
C PHE A 65 -14.76 -2.56 -0.48
N VAL A 66 -15.97 -2.33 -0.98
CA VAL A 66 -16.36 -2.81 -2.33
C VAL A 66 -15.44 -2.22 -3.40
N PHE A 67 -15.15 -0.92 -3.32
CA PHE A 67 -14.21 -0.27 -4.23
C PHE A 67 -12.81 -0.92 -4.16
N SER A 68 -12.32 -1.18 -2.95
CA SER A 68 -11.01 -1.84 -2.73
C SER A 68 -10.97 -3.25 -3.31
N LEU A 69 -12.06 -4.03 -3.22
CA LEU A 69 -12.16 -5.35 -3.84
C LEU A 69 -12.08 -5.28 -5.37
N ILE A 70 -12.73 -4.29 -5.97
CA ILE A 70 -12.66 -4.06 -7.42
C ILE A 70 -11.21 -3.74 -7.82
N VAL A 71 -10.58 -2.80 -7.14
CA VAL A 71 -9.18 -2.41 -7.39
C VAL A 71 -8.24 -3.59 -7.20
N MET A 72 -8.39 -4.35 -6.11
CA MET A 72 -7.61 -5.56 -5.85
C MET A 72 -7.74 -6.58 -6.98
N SER A 73 -8.97 -6.83 -7.45
CA SER A 73 -9.24 -7.74 -8.56
C SER A 73 -8.58 -7.28 -9.85
N LEU A 74 -8.65 -5.99 -10.17
CA LEU A 74 -7.97 -5.43 -11.34
C LEU A 74 -6.45 -5.65 -11.26
N PHE A 75 -5.83 -5.33 -10.12
CA PHE A 75 -4.40 -5.53 -9.93
C PHE A 75 -3.96 -6.99 -9.92
N ALA A 76 -4.84 -7.92 -9.55
CA ALA A 76 -4.56 -9.37 -9.61
C ALA A 76 -4.31 -9.87 -11.04
N PHE A 77 -4.86 -9.21 -12.05
CA PHE A 77 -4.67 -9.55 -13.47
C PHE A 77 -3.56 -8.75 -14.15
N VAL A 78 -2.97 -7.75 -13.47
CA VAL A 78 -1.90 -6.93 -14.06
C VAL A 78 -0.58 -7.70 -14.09
N ASP A 79 0.04 -7.79 -15.26
CA ASP A 79 1.37 -8.38 -15.40
C ASP A 79 2.44 -7.52 -14.70
N PHE A 80 3.30 -8.15 -13.90
CA PHE A 80 4.43 -7.49 -13.24
C PHE A 80 5.37 -6.75 -14.22
N ARG A 81 5.39 -7.12 -15.50
CA ARG A 81 6.16 -6.41 -16.53
C ARG A 81 5.63 -4.99 -16.74
N ILE A 82 4.32 -4.81 -16.67
CA ILE A 82 3.67 -3.49 -16.80
C ILE A 82 4.03 -2.64 -15.59
N ILE A 83 3.92 -3.20 -14.38
CA ILE A 83 4.26 -2.52 -13.13
C ILE A 83 5.73 -2.05 -13.17
N ARG A 84 6.65 -2.90 -13.62
CA ARG A 84 8.08 -2.54 -13.75
C ARG A 84 8.31 -1.42 -14.76
N ARG A 85 7.57 -1.42 -15.87
CA ARG A 85 7.67 -0.36 -16.91
C ARG A 85 7.14 0.97 -16.40
N LEU A 86 6.08 0.96 -15.59
CA LEU A 86 5.46 2.14 -15.02
C LEU A 86 6.17 2.66 -13.75
N LEU A 87 7.08 1.89 -13.17
CA LEU A 87 7.78 2.24 -11.94
C LEU A 87 8.46 3.63 -11.96
N PRO A 88 9.22 4.03 -13.02
CA PRO A 88 9.83 5.36 -13.04
C PRO A 88 8.79 6.49 -13.05
N PHE A 89 7.65 6.29 -13.72
CA PHE A 89 6.54 7.25 -13.66
C PHE A 89 5.90 7.28 -12.27
N GLY A 90 5.76 6.12 -11.61
CA GLY A 90 5.29 6.03 -10.24
C GLY A 90 6.19 6.79 -9.27
N MET A 91 7.51 6.67 -9.41
CA MET A 91 8.48 7.42 -8.61
C MET A 91 8.38 8.94 -8.83
N LEU A 92 8.23 9.36 -10.09
CA LEU A 92 8.06 10.77 -10.42
C LEU A 92 6.76 11.33 -9.83
N ILE A 93 5.66 10.61 -9.96
CA ILE A 93 4.37 10.98 -9.36
C ILE A 93 4.48 11.05 -7.83
N SER A 94 5.14 10.08 -7.20
CA SER A 94 5.41 10.07 -5.75
C SER A 94 6.14 11.33 -5.31
N LEU A 95 7.17 11.74 -6.06
CA LEU A 95 7.95 12.94 -5.77
C LEU A 95 7.09 14.20 -5.90
N ILE A 96 6.31 14.31 -6.98
CA ILE A 96 5.40 15.44 -7.20
C ILE A 96 4.36 15.54 -6.08
N LEU A 97 3.75 14.41 -5.71
CA LEU A 97 2.75 14.37 -4.64
C LEU A 97 3.34 14.80 -3.29
N CYS A 98 4.55 14.35 -2.94
CA CYS A 98 5.23 14.82 -1.73
C CYS A 98 5.56 16.32 -1.79
N LEU A 99 5.95 16.84 -2.95
CA LEU A 99 6.23 18.27 -3.09
C LEU A 99 4.94 19.12 -3.00
N MET A 100 3.79 18.58 -3.44
CA MET A 100 2.51 19.27 -3.34
C MET A 100 2.04 19.48 -1.89
N THR A 101 2.45 18.65 -0.94
CA THR A 101 2.11 18.84 0.48
C THR A 101 2.77 20.09 1.09
N PHE A 102 3.91 20.53 0.54
CA PHE A 102 4.56 21.76 0.97
C PHE A 102 3.88 23.05 0.46
N ILE A 103 2.88 22.92 -0.43
CA ILE A 103 2.14 24.09 -0.93
C ILE A 103 0.92 24.33 -0.02
N PRO A 104 0.87 25.44 0.75
CA PRO A 104 -0.18 25.67 1.76
C PRO A 104 -1.60 25.70 1.20
N TYR A 105 -1.77 26.03 -0.09
CA TYR A 105 -3.06 26.11 -0.75
C TYR A 105 -3.68 24.73 -1.08
N LEU A 106 -2.84 23.72 -1.32
CA LEU A 106 -3.26 22.35 -1.69
C LEU A 106 -3.28 21.42 -0.49
N SER A 107 -2.63 21.79 0.58
CA SER A 107 -2.50 21.01 1.80
C SER A 107 -3.59 21.38 2.80
N LYS A 108 -4.12 20.37 3.50
CA LYS A 108 -5.05 20.57 4.60
C LYS A 108 -4.38 20.15 5.90
N GLU A 109 -4.29 21.08 6.83
CA GLU A 109 -3.88 20.77 8.19
C GLU A 109 -4.94 19.89 8.87
N SER A 110 -4.50 18.76 9.37
CA SER A 110 -5.31 17.91 10.24
C SER A 110 -4.47 17.58 11.47
N HIS A 111 -4.94 18.00 12.64
CA HIS A 111 -4.27 17.77 13.93
C HIS A 111 -2.82 18.30 14.01
N GLY A 112 -2.54 19.46 13.39
CA GLY A 112 -1.22 20.10 13.46
C GLY A 112 -0.18 19.55 12.48
N ALA A 113 -0.55 18.65 11.57
CA ALA A 113 0.33 18.13 10.52
C ALA A 113 -0.30 18.28 9.14
N VAL A 114 0.54 18.65 8.17
CA VAL A 114 0.17 18.90 6.77
C VAL A 114 0.37 17.63 5.97
N ARG A 115 -0.52 16.66 6.13
CA ARG A 115 -0.36 15.29 5.57
C ARG A 115 -1.26 14.98 4.40
N TRP A 116 -2.31 15.79 4.21
CA TRP A 116 -3.37 15.48 3.28
C TRP A 116 -3.38 16.46 2.12
N VAL A 117 -3.37 15.95 0.91
CA VAL A 117 -3.59 16.74 -0.30
C VAL A 117 -5.07 16.67 -0.63
N ASN A 118 -5.67 17.85 -0.77
CA ASN A 118 -7.07 17.99 -1.16
C ASN A 118 -7.15 18.11 -2.69
N ILE A 119 -7.54 17.03 -3.35
CA ILE A 119 -7.74 17.03 -4.79
C ILE A 119 -9.19 17.40 -5.08
N ALA A 120 -9.40 18.53 -5.74
CA ALA A 120 -10.72 19.04 -6.16
C ALA A 120 -11.75 19.24 -5.01
N GLY A 121 -11.30 19.49 -3.80
CA GLY A 121 -12.18 19.84 -2.67
C GLY A 121 -12.97 18.67 -2.04
N LYS A 122 -12.82 17.46 -2.55
CA LYS A 122 -13.62 16.29 -2.11
C LYS A 122 -12.83 15.07 -1.70
N VAL A 123 -11.61 14.89 -2.19
CA VAL A 123 -10.81 13.69 -1.95
C VAL A 123 -9.58 14.06 -1.16
N MET A 124 -9.50 13.58 0.07
CA MET A 124 -8.27 13.65 0.86
C MET A 124 -7.41 12.44 0.51
N PHE A 125 -6.22 12.69 0.02
CA PHE A 125 -5.22 11.67 -0.30
C PHE A 125 -3.94 11.94 0.49
N GLN A 126 -3.38 10.90 1.10
CA GLN A 126 -2.10 10.98 1.80
C GLN A 126 -0.99 10.48 0.89
N PRO A 127 -0.09 11.36 0.43
CA PRO A 127 0.99 10.99 -0.49
C PRO A 127 1.94 9.92 0.04
N SER A 128 2.22 9.92 1.33
CA SER A 128 3.11 8.95 1.98
C SER A 128 2.64 7.49 1.81
N GLU A 129 1.32 7.23 1.76
CA GLU A 129 0.80 5.89 1.50
C GLU A 129 1.15 5.39 0.10
N PHE A 130 1.07 6.28 -0.89
CA PHE A 130 1.45 5.95 -2.26
C PHE A 130 2.96 5.75 -2.40
N VAL A 131 3.75 6.60 -1.75
CA VAL A 131 5.22 6.49 -1.72
C VAL A 131 5.67 5.14 -1.17
N LYS A 132 5.09 4.67 -0.06
CA LYS A 132 5.42 3.36 0.54
C LYS A 132 5.26 2.23 -0.47
N LEU A 133 4.15 2.19 -1.19
CA LEU A 133 3.91 1.16 -2.21
C LEU A 133 4.94 1.22 -3.34
N ILE A 134 5.22 2.41 -3.86
CA ILE A 134 6.19 2.60 -4.94
C ILE A 134 7.60 2.24 -4.48
N MET A 135 7.99 2.57 -3.24
CA MET A 135 9.31 2.22 -2.69
C MET A 135 9.49 0.71 -2.54
N ILE A 136 8.46 -0.03 -2.09
CA ILE A 136 8.53 -1.50 -2.01
C ILE A 136 8.76 -2.09 -3.41
N ILE A 137 8.02 -1.62 -4.41
CA ILE A 137 8.16 -2.09 -5.80
C ILE A 137 9.53 -1.71 -6.35
N PHE A 138 10.03 -0.50 -6.05
CA PHE A 138 11.35 -0.03 -6.47
C PHE A 138 12.46 -0.91 -5.92
N ILE A 139 12.47 -1.16 -4.62
CA ILE A 139 13.48 -2.00 -3.96
C ILE A 139 13.44 -3.42 -4.53
N ALA A 140 12.26 -4.01 -4.66
CA ALA A 140 12.08 -5.35 -5.21
C ALA A 140 12.59 -5.44 -6.66
N ASN A 141 12.27 -4.46 -7.49
CA ASN A 141 12.72 -4.40 -8.88
C ASN A 141 14.24 -4.17 -8.99
N PHE A 142 14.80 -3.32 -8.13
CA PHE A 142 16.22 -3.04 -8.10
C PHE A 142 17.04 -4.30 -7.81
N PHE A 143 16.68 -5.03 -6.77
CA PHE A 143 17.36 -6.29 -6.41
C PHE A 143 17.11 -7.40 -7.43
N ALA A 144 15.90 -7.49 -8.00
CA ALA A 144 15.62 -8.48 -9.04
C ALA A 144 16.44 -8.25 -10.31
N LYS A 145 16.72 -7.00 -10.67
CA LYS A 145 17.51 -6.64 -11.86
C LYS A 145 19.01 -6.80 -11.65
N ASN A 146 19.50 -6.52 -10.44
CA ASN A 146 20.93 -6.49 -10.13
C ASN A 146 21.41 -7.72 -9.34
N GLY A 147 20.55 -8.64 -8.95
CA GLY A 147 20.82 -9.75 -8.03
C GLY A 147 21.87 -10.79 -8.42
N GLY A 148 22.53 -10.66 -9.57
CA GLY A 148 23.65 -11.51 -9.98
C GLY A 148 24.92 -10.75 -10.35
N LYS A 149 24.95 -9.42 -10.18
CA LYS A 149 26.03 -8.55 -10.67
C LYS A 149 26.69 -7.72 -9.56
N PHE A 150 26.68 -8.23 -8.34
CA PHE A 150 27.28 -7.50 -7.21
C PHE A 150 28.82 -7.66 -7.16
N ASP A 151 29.53 -7.14 -8.16
CA ASP A 151 30.99 -7.00 -8.09
C ASP A 151 31.45 -6.01 -6.99
N LYS A 152 30.55 -5.11 -6.58
CA LYS A 152 30.77 -4.17 -5.47
C LYS A 152 29.53 -4.15 -4.56
N PRO A 153 29.43 -5.05 -3.58
CA PRO A 153 28.22 -5.22 -2.76
C PRO A 153 27.83 -3.93 -2.02
N PHE A 154 28.79 -3.12 -1.60
CA PHE A 154 28.55 -1.87 -0.87
C PHE A 154 27.84 -0.82 -1.74
N LEU A 155 28.32 -0.56 -2.96
CA LEU A 155 27.71 0.43 -3.85
C LEU A 155 26.31 0.00 -4.33
N SER A 156 26.11 -1.29 -4.49
CA SER A 156 24.84 -1.85 -4.95
C SER A 156 23.72 -1.75 -3.91
N VAL A 157 24.07 -1.71 -2.63
CA VAL A 157 23.10 -1.46 -1.54
C VAL A 157 22.93 0.03 -1.28
N LEU A 158 23.99 0.83 -1.44
CA LEU A 158 23.99 2.26 -1.13
C LEU A 158 23.04 3.05 -2.04
N MET A 159 22.97 2.71 -3.33
CA MET A 159 22.11 3.43 -4.28
C MET A 159 20.61 3.36 -3.96
N PRO A 160 19.99 2.16 -3.77
CA PRO A 160 18.59 2.09 -3.38
C PRO A 160 18.34 2.69 -2.00
N PHE A 161 19.31 2.56 -1.06
CA PHE A 161 19.22 3.18 0.25
C PHE A 161 19.16 4.70 0.16
N PHE A 162 19.98 5.32 -0.69
CA PHE A 162 19.97 6.77 -0.90
C PHE A 162 18.62 7.27 -1.44
N VAL A 163 18.04 6.55 -2.41
CA VAL A 163 16.71 6.89 -2.96
C VAL A 163 15.64 6.80 -1.87
N VAL A 164 15.64 5.72 -1.09
CA VAL A 164 14.69 5.55 0.02
C VAL A 164 14.87 6.65 1.07
N ALA A 165 16.13 6.96 1.45
CA ALA A 165 16.44 7.99 2.42
C ALA A 165 15.94 9.37 1.98
N LEU A 166 16.03 9.68 0.67
CA LEU A 166 15.49 10.94 0.12
C LEU A 166 13.96 11.04 0.34
N PHE A 167 13.21 9.98 0.05
CA PHE A 167 11.75 9.98 0.27
C PHE A 167 11.38 10.00 1.75
N VAL A 168 12.14 9.28 2.60
CA VAL A 168 11.96 9.32 4.05
C VAL A 168 12.19 10.73 4.60
N LEU A 169 13.21 11.44 4.11
CA LEU A 169 13.46 12.84 4.48
C LEU A 169 12.31 13.75 4.04
N LEU A 170 11.78 13.59 2.83
CA LEU A 170 10.62 14.37 2.37
C LEU A 170 9.41 14.15 3.29
N ILE A 171 9.09 12.89 3.61
CA ILE A 171 7.98 12.55 4.50
C ILE A 171 8.23 13.07 5.93
N TYR A 172 9.47 13.01 6.41
CA TYR A 172 9.83 13.57 7.71
C TYR A 172 9.55 15.07 7.79
N PHE A 173 9.87 15.83 6.74
CA PHE A 173 9.58 17.27 6.69
C PHE A 173 8.08 17.60 6.55
N GLU A 174 7.24 16.64 6.13
CA GLU A 174 5.77 16.77 6.19
C GLU A 174 5.21 16.69 7.63
N ASN A 175 6.06 16.49 8.66
CA ASN A 175 5.64 16.19 10.04
C ASN A 175 4.76 14.94 10.14
N ASP A 176 4.95 13.98 9.25
CA ASP A 176 4.22 12.72 9.25
C ASP A 176 5.04 11.63 9.97
N PHE A 177 5.03 11.66 11.30
CA PHE A 177 5.72 10.69 12.15
C PHE A 177 5.02 9.32 12.22
N SER A 178 3.84 9.16 11.61
CA SER A 178 3.06 7.92 11.64
C SER A 178 3.15 7.06 10.38
N SER A 179 3.90 7.51 9.38
CA SER A 179 4.04 6.83 8.09
C SER A 179 5.16 5.81 8.03
#